data_0001ab64a1cc965bda39ae4b0bcb66e1
#
_entry.id   0001ab64a1cc965bda39ae4b0bcb66e1
#
_cell.length_a   1.000
_cell.length_b   1.000
_cell.length_c   1.000
_cell.angle_alpha   90.00
_cell.angle_beta   90.00
_cell.angle_gamma   90.00
#
_symmetry.space_group_name_H-M   'P 1'
#
loop_
_entity.id
_entity.type
_entity.pdbx_description
1 polymer ?
#
loop_
_entity_poly.entity_id
_entity_poly.type
_entity_poly.pdbx_seq_one_letter_code
_entity_poly.pdbx_strand_id
1 'polypeptide(L)'
;MSRGLGDVYKRQVYIRAGQPLQDIPDVDVVCYGLWVDPNLAKNHGVFVSSRSNPDKLDFMLQKPSVEELGKLMQTHLFLMDIGIWLLSDRAVDLLIKRSKKGGELSYYDMYSEFGLTLGEHPRIADEELNGLSVAILPLPGGEFYHYGTSRELISSTLAVQNLVNDQREIMHRKVKPHPAMFVQNADVAYRLTADNSEIWIENSCVGKEWNIRQQTIITGVPTNDWKLNVPSGVCIDVVPLGEAEYVARPYGFNDTFKGALTEERTIYQGISVREWLSCRKVAVEEIDGAHDLQAARLFPVCSTIEELGLVMRWMISEPELQEGKEIWKRSRRLSADEISAYANLRRLAAQRDSFRVMNWPVLARNYERSVFYQLNLDDAAHEFAIHHLELPDALPLSAPLMTRISDNMFRARVQQFSGKTYTEYESCLLYTSDAADE
;
A
#
# COMPACT_ATOMS: atom_id res chain seq x y z
N MET A 1 -3.44 -1.50 13.85
CA MET A 1 -3.34 -1.38 12.39
C MET A 1 -3.28 0.11 12.04
N SER A 2 -2.21 0.58 11.41
CA SER A 2 -2.09 1.98 11.00
C SER A 2 -3.09 2.24 9.87
N ARG A 3 -4.13 3.03 10.11
CA ARG A 3 -5.14 3.42 9.13
C ARG A 3 -4.87 4.85 8.64
N GLY A 4 -3.76 5.05 7.92
CA GLY A 4 -3.56 6.27 7.16
C GLY A 4 -4.09 6.14 5.73
N LEU A 5 -4.23 7.24 4.99
CA LEU A 5 -4.63 7.19 3.58
C LEU A 5 -3.65 6.36 2.72
N GLY A 6 -2.37 6.32 3.08
CA GLY A 6 -1.42 5.34 2.53
C GLY A 6 -1.79 3.89 2.84
N ASP A 7 -2.62 3.63 3.83
CA ASP A 7 -3.04 2.29 4.25
C ASP A 7 -4.12 1.68 3.31
N VAL A 8 -4.84 2.48 2.56
CA VAL A 8 -5.81 1.96 1.57
C VAL A 8 -5.09 1.20 0.46
N TYR A 9 -3.93 1.67 0.03
CA TYR A 9 -3.09 0.98 -0.95
C TYR A 9 -2.32 -0.20 -0.33
N LYS A 10 -1.95 -0.12 0.94
CA LYS A 10 -1.17 -1.14 1.66
C LYS A 10 -1.94 -2.42 2.02
N ARG A 11 -3.25 -2.45 1.83
CA ARG A 11 -4.09 -3.64 2.11
C ARG A 11 -4.57 -4.35 0.85
N GLN A 12 -4.12 -3.91 -0.29
CA GLN A 12 -4.45 -4.57 -1.54
C GLN A 12 -3.60 -5.81 -1.72
N VAL A 13 -4.18 -6.78 -2.39
CA VAL A 13 -3.50 -7.98 -2.85
C VAL A 13 -3.71 -8.10 -4.35
N TYR A 14 -2.68 -8.51 -5.06
CA TYR A 14 -2.79 -8.94 -6.44
C TYR A 14 -2.66 -10.45 -6.48
N ILE A 15 -3.69 -11.12 -6.99
CA ILE A 15 -3.75 -12.57 -7.09
C ILE A 15 -3.89 -12.93 -8.55
N ARG A 16 -3.05 -13.85 -8.99
CA ARG A 16 -3.08 -14.40 -10.34
C ARG A 16 -3.24 -15.91 -10.27
N ALA A 17 -4.23 -16.44 -10.98
CA ALA A 17 -4.34 -17.87 -11.22
C ALA A 17 -3.57 -18.23 -12.51
N GLY A 18 -2.66 -19.18 -12.44
CA GLY A 18 -1.91 -19.67 -13.60
C GLY A 18 -2.68 -20.68 -14.45
N GLN A 19 -3.76 -21.25 -13.91
CA GLN A 19 -4.61 -22.27 -14.54
C GLN A 19 -6.07 -22.01 -14.19
N PRO A 20 -7.03 -22.58 -14.94
CA PRO A 20 -8.44 -22.53 -14.58
C PRO A 20 -8.67 -23.04 -13.15
N LEU A 21 -9.59 -22.39 -12.42
CA LEU A 21 -9.98 -22.82 -11.10
C LEU A 21 -10.66 -24.20 -11.15
N GLN A 22 -10.46 -24.98 -10.10
CA GLN A 22 -11.17 -26.24 -9.90
C GLN A 22 -12.66 -25.99 -9.64
N ASP A 23 -13.48 -27.03 -9.82
CA ASP A 23 -14.89 -26.98 -9.44
C ASP A 23 -15.01 -26.70 -7.94
N ILE A 24 -15.94 -25.80 -7.60
CA ILE A 24 -16.18 -25.41 -6.22
C ILE A 24 -17.00 -26.50 -5.54
N PRO A 25 -16.51 -27.13 -4.46
CA PRO A 25 -17.25 -28.14 -3.73
C PRO A 25 -18.47 -27.53 -3.01
N ASP A 26 -19.53 -28.32 -2.86
CA ASP A 26 -20.73 -27.94 -2.12
C ASP A 26 -20.49 -28.08 -0.61
N VAL A 27 -19.89 -27.06 -0.03
CA VAL A 27 -19.57 -26.95 1.41
C VAL A 27 -19.87 -25.54 1.92
N ASP A 28 -19.93 -25.37 3.24
CA ASP A 28 -20.26 -24.07 3.86
C ASP A 28 -19.16 -23.03 3.66
N VAL A 29 -17.90 -23.44 3.65
CA VAL A 29 -16.73 -22.53 3.52
C VAL A 29 -15.72 -23.15 2.56
N VAL A 30 -15.33 -22.40 1.53
CA VAL A 30 -14.19 -22.74 0.67
C VAL A 30 -13.11 -21.69 0.83
N CYS A 31 -11.90 -22.09 1.19
CA CYS A 31 -10.76 -21.22 1.34
C CYS A 31 -9.71 -21.51 0.25
N TYR A 32 -9.30 -20.48 -0.50
CA TYR A 32 -8.18 -20.62 -1.43
C TYR A 32 -6.87 -20.29 -0.77
N GLY A 33 -5.85 -21.05 -1.09
CA GLY A 33 -4.50 -20.86 -0.58
C GLY A 33 -3.41 -21.15 -1.59
N LEU A 34 -2.17 -20.88 -1.21
CA LEU A 34 -0.97 -21.17 -2.01
C LEU A 34 -0.03 -22.09 -1.26
N TRP A 35 0.56 -23.03 -2.00
CA TRP A 35 1.74 -23.78 -1.54
C TRP A 35 2.94 -22.83 -1.52
N VAL A 36 3.48 -22.55 -0.35
CA VAL A 36 4.59 -21.61 -0.17
C VAL A 36 5.60 -22.13 0.86
N ASP A 37 6.77 -21.53 0.86
CA ASP A 37 7.79 -21.78 1.90
C ASP A 37 7.34 -21.25 3.28
N PRO A 38 7.70 -21.93 4.40
CA PRO A 38 7.38 -21.47 5.75
C PRO A 38 7.77 -20.02 6.06
N ASN A 39 8.86 -19.52 5.47
CA ASN A 39 9.29 -18.14 5.69
C ASN A 39 8.31 -17.11 5.10
N LEU A 40 7.58 -17.47 4.05
CA LEU A 40 6.54 -16.63 3.49
C LEU A 40 5.23 -16.77 4.30
N ALA A 41 4.87 -18.01 4.65
CA ALA A 41 3.62 -18.31 5.35
C ALA A 41 3.54 -17.72 6.76
N LYS A 42 4.66 -17.55 7.48
CA LYS A 42 4.71 -17.08 8.88
C LYS A 42 3.99 -15.76 9.16
N ASN A 43 3.78 -14.95 8.15
CA ASN A 43 3.15 -13.63 8.30
C ASN A 43 1.65 -13.63 7.98
N HIS A 44 1.10 -14.77 7.58
CA HIS A 44 -0.26 -14.95 7.07
C HIS A 44 -1.05 -15.98 7.88
N GLY A 45 -2.33 -16.11 7.58
CA GLY A 45 -3.12 -17.28 7.98
C GLY A 45 -2.62 -18.51 7.25
N VAL A 46 -2.75 -19.67 7.87
CA VAL A 46 -2.29 -20.95 7.31
C VAL A 46 -3.36 -22.01 7.52
N PHE A 47 -3.81 -22.61 6.43
CA PHE A 47 -4.71 -23.75 6.43
C PHE A 47 -3.89 -25.04 6.49
N VAL A 48 -4.14 -25.86 7.49
CA VAL A 48 -3.46 -27.13 7.70
C VAL A 48 -4.39 -28.28 7.32
N SER A 49 -3.87 -29.25 6.57
CA SER A 49 -4.59 -30.47 6.18
C SER A 49 -3.76 -31.71 6.42
N SER A 50 -4.44 -32.85 6.60
CA SER A 50 -3.73 -34.12 6.65
C SER A 50 -3.22 -34.52 5.26
N ARG A 51 -2.10 -35.24 5.20
CA ARG A 51 -1.55 -35.75 3.93
C ARG A 51 -2.49 -36.74 3.21
N SER A 52 -3.36 -37.43 3.98
CA SER A 52 -4.34 -38.38 3.45
C SER A 52 -5.59 -37.71 2.88
N ASN A 53 -5.87 -36.45 3.27
CA ASN A 53 -7.01 -35.68 2.83
C ASN A 53 -6.65 -34.21 2.65
N PRO A 54 -5.93 -33.88 1.58
CA PRO A 54 -5.32 -32.54 1.41
C PRO A 54 -6.32 -31.42 1.16
N ASP A 55 -7.51 -31.73 0.68
CA ASP A 55 -8.54 -30.72 0.33
C ASP A 55 -9.47 -30.41 1.53
N LYS A 56 -9.30 -31.10 2.66
CA LYS A 56 -10.09 -30.90 3.86
C LYS A 56 -9.30 -30.17 4.93
N LEU A 57 -9.88 -29.11 5.45
CA LEU A 57 -9.26 -28.37 6.54
C LEU A 57 -9.23 -29.20 7.82
N ASP A 58 -8.06 -29.41 8.39
CA ASP A 58 -7.87 -29.99 9.71
C ASP A 58 -8.01 -28.88 10.77
N PHE A 59 -7.23 -27.82 10.65
CA PHE A 59 -7.33 -26.61 11.45
C PHE A 59 -6.65 -25.43 10.75
N MET A 60 -6.92 -24.21 11.24
CA MET A 60 -6.23 -23.01 10.81
C MET A 60 -5.25 -22.52 11.90
N LEU A 61 -4.15 -21.89 11.45
CA LEU A 61 -3.21 -21.18 12.30
C LEU A 61 -3.12 -19.71 11.84
N GLN A 62 -2.91 -18.80 12.79
CA GLN A 62 -2.71 -17.41 12.49
C GLN A 62 -1.27 -16.99 12.82
N LYS A 63 -0.52 -16.62 11.78
CA LYS A 63 0.88 -16.21 11.86
C LYS A 63 1.77 -17.19 12.64
N PRO A 64 1.80 -18.46 12.25
CA PRO A 64 2.62 -19.47 12.92
C PRO A 64 4.11 -19.17 12.76
N SER A 65 4.92 -19.63 13.71
CA SER A 65 6.38 -19.55 13.58
C SER A 65 6.90 -20.53 12.51
N VAL A 66 8.06 -20.21 11.94
CA VAL A 66 8.74 -21.13 10.99
C VAL A 66 9.05 -22.49 11.62
N GLU A 67 9.40 -22.50 12.92
CA GLU A 67 9.66 -23.73 13.67
C GLU A 67 8.38 -24.58 13.80
N GLU A 68 7.25 -23.97 14.11
CA GLU A 68 5.93 -24.64 14.18
C GLU A 68 5.54 -25.25 12.85
N LEU A 69 5.67 -24.48 11.75
CA LEU A 69 5.41 -24.99 10.39
C LEU A 69 6.37 -26.13 10.02
N GLY A 70 7.65 -26.03 10.38
CA GLY A 70 8.62 -27.08 10.15
C GLY A 70 8.29 -28.40 10.84
N LYS A 71 7.73 -28.34 12.06
CA LYS A 71 7.23 -29.52 12.77
C LYS A 71 5.97 -30.11 12.11
N LEU A 72 5.03 -29.24 11.70
CA LEU A 72 3.79 -29.64 11.03
C LEU A 72 4.06 -30.32 9.69
N MET A 73 5.03 -29.85 8.92
CA MET A 73 5.39 -30.45 7.62
C MET A 73 5.79 -31.93 7.69
N GLN A 74 6.11 -32.46 8.84
CA GLN A 74 6.43 -33.88 9.01
C GLN A 74 5.18 -34.76 8.83
N THR A 75 4.01 -34.29 9.21
CA THR A 75 2.76 -35.06 9.25
C THR A 75 1.62 -34.45 8.44
N HIS A 76 1.65 -33.15 8.20
CA HIS A 76 0.60 -32.37 7.53
C HIS A 76 1.12 -31.67 6.28
N LEU A 77 0.17 -31.16 5.51
CA LEU A 77 0.38 -30.16 4.46
C LEU A 77 -0.15 -28.82 4.95
N PHE A 78 0.30 -27.73 4.36
CA PHE A 78 -0.30 -26.43 4.64
C PHE A 78 -0.37 -25.55 3.39
N LEU A 79 -1.41 -24.74 3.32
CA LEU A 79 -1.61 -23.67 2.35
C LEU A 79 -1.59 -22.32 3.07
N MET A 80 -0.85 -21.36 2.54
CA MET A 80 -0.94 -19.97 2.99
C MET A 80 -2.26 -19.38 2.53
N ASP A 81 -3.00 -18.75 3.43
CA ASP A 81 -4.21 -18.00 3.12
C ASP A 81 -3.90 -16.79 2.24
N ILE A 82 -4.68 -16.63 1.17
CA ILE A 82 -4.57 -15.52 0.23
C ILE A 82 -5.76 -14.55 0.31
N GLY A 83 -6.63 -14.73 1.32
CA GLY A 83 -7.77 -13.85 1.56
C GLY A 83 -8.98 -14.07 0.63
N ILE A 84 -9.06 -15.20 -0.07
CA ILE A 84 -10.23 -15.58 -0.87
C ILE A 84 -11.00 -16.69 -0.14
N TRP A 85 -12.17 -16.33 0.38
CA TRP A 85 -13.07 -17.22 1.09
C TRP A 85 -14.45 -17.14 0.45
N LEU A 86 -15.02 -18.28 0.06
CA LEU A 86 -16.39 -18.39 -0.39
C LEU A 86 -17.22 -18.96 0.75
N LEU A 87 -18.31 -18.29 1.06
CA LEU A 87 -19.14 -18.59 2.23
C LEU A 87 -20.56 -18.90 1.78
N SER A 88 -21.15 -19.96 2.31
CA SER A 88 -22.58 -20.23 2.19
C SER A 88 -23.41 -19.20 2.97
N ASP A 89 -24.70 -19.11 2.66
CA ASP A 89 -25.64 -18.26 3.42
C ASP A 89 -25.59 -18.62 4.92
N ARG A 90 -25.55 -19.91 5.23
CA ARG A 90 -25.42 -20.41 6.61
C ARG A 90 -24.16 -19.87 7.31
N ALA A 91 -23.02 -19.90 6.64
CA ALA A 91 -21.77 -19.38 7.21
C ALA A 91 -21.83 -17.85 7.41
N VAL A 92 -22.44 -17.12 6.46
CA VAL A 92 -22.65 -15.66 6.55
C VAL A 92 -23.58 -15.32 7.72
N ASP A 93 -24.69 -16.02 7.89
CA ASP A 93 -25.63 -15.79 8.98
C ASP A 93 -24.97 -15.98 10.36
N LEU A 94 -24.14 -17.02 10.50
CA LEU A 94 -23.37 -17.25 11.72
C LEU A 94 -22.32 -16.17 11.97
N LEU A 95 -21.64 -15.71 10.95
CA LEU A 95 -20.70 -14.58 11.04
C LEU A 95 -21.40 -13.30 11.52
N ILE A 96 -22.54 -12.97 10.91
CA ILE A 96 -23.36 -11.82 11.31
C ILE A 96 -23.83 -11.98 12.77
N LYS A 97 -24.24 -13.17 13.16
CA LYS A 97 -24.65 -13.46 14.54
C LYS A 97 -23.52 -13.22 15.54
N ARG A 98 -22.29 -13.67 15.23
CA ARG A 98 -21.10 -13.47 16.09
C ARG A 98 -20.61 -12.03 16.09
N SER A 99 -20.83 -11.29 15.01
CA SER A 99 -20.49 -9.86 14.93
C SER A 99 -21.44 -8.95 15.70
N LYS A 100 -22.53 -9.48 16.28
CA LYS A 100 -23.48 -8.69 17.07
C LYS A 100 -23.25 -8.90 18.57
N LYS A 101 -23.01 -7.82 19.28
CA LYS A 101 -22.96 -7.78 20.74
C LYS A 101 -23.99 -6.77 21.26
N GLY A 102 -24.94 -7.21 22.07
CA GLY A 102 -25.99 -6.34 22.59
C GLY A 102 -26.94 -5.75 21.54
N GLY A 103 -27.07 -6.37 20.36
CA GLY A 103 -27.90 -5.89 19.25
C GLY A 103 -27.20 -4.96 18.28
N GLU A 104 -25.98 -4.52 18.57
CA GLU A 104 -25.15 -3.68 17.70
C GLU A 104 -24.03 -4.49 17.06
N LEU A 105 -23.57 -4.04 15.86
CA LEU A 105 -22.41 -4.64 15.21
C LEU A 105 -21.14 -4.32 15.99
N SER A 106 -20.36 -5.35 16.29
CA SER A 106 -19.05 -5.26 16.92
C SER A 106 -17.98 -5.91 16.05
N TYR A 107 -16.73 -5.54 16.29
CA TYR A 107 -15.61 -6.19 15.62
C TYR A 107 -15.57 -7.69 15.96
N TYR A 108 -15.47 -8.51 14.91
CA TYR A 108 -15.26 -9.94 14.96
C TYR A 108 -14.21 -10.30 13.90
N ASP A 109 -13.07 -10.85 14.32
CA ASP A 109 -11.92 -11.07 13.43
C ASP A 109 -12.12 -12.35 12.61
N MET A 110 -12.07 -12.19 11.27
CA MET A 110 -12.28 -13.30 10.34
C MET A 110 -11.17 -14.36 10.42
N TYR A 111 -9.96 -13.99 10.80
CA TYR A 111 -8.81 -14.89 10.81
C TYR A 111 -8.56 -15.49 12.21
N SER A 112 -8.48 -14.64 13.22
CA SER A 112 -8.12 -15.04 14.59
C SER A 112 -9.29 -15.48 15.45
N GLU A 113 -10.54 -15.24 15.01
CA GLU A 113 -11.76 -15.71 15.68
C GLU A 113 -12.49 -16.73 14.81
N PHE A 114 -13.10 -16.32 13.67
CA PHE A 114 -13.85 -17.24 12.81
C PHE A 114 -12.99 -18.36 12.23
N GLY A 115 -11.86 -18.03 11.61
CA GLY A 115 -10.99 -19.03 10.97
C GLY A 115 -10.49 -20.11 11.92
N LEU A 116 -10.21 -19.74 13.18
CA LEU A 116 -9.74 -20.71 14.19
C LEU A 116 -10.86 -21.64 14.71
N THR A 117 -12.14 -21.37 14.39
CA THR A 117 -13.26 -22.28 14.68
C THR A 117 -13.51 -23.31 13.58
N LEU A 118 -12.82 -23.21 12.44
CA LEU A 118 -13.04 -24.07 11.29
C LEU A 118 -12.13 -25.30 11.28
N GLY A 119 -12.62 -26.37 10.62
CA GLY A 119 -11.87 -27.58 10.38
C GLY A 119 -12.28 -28.76 11.27
N GLU A 120 -11.61 -29.92 11.11
CA GLU A 120 -11.89 -31.13 11.86
C GLU A 120 -11.44 -31.05 13.33
N HIS A 121 -10.33 -30.32 13.58
CA HIS A 121 -9.77 -30.11 14.90
C HIS A 121 -9.58 -28.59 15.18
N PRO A 122 -10.69 -27.84 15.28
CA PRO A 122 -10.64 -26.40 15.43
C PRO A 122 -9.89 -25.97 16.69
N ARG A 123 -9.24 -24.82 16.63
CA ARG A 123 -8.46 -24.25 17.75
C ARG A 123 -9.34 -23.51 18.76
N ILE A 124 -10.53 -23.08 18.32
CA ILE A 124 -11.53 -22.43 19.17
C ILE A 124 -12.82 -23.26 19.14
N ALA A 125 -13.35 -23.58 20.31
CA ALA A 125 -14.61 -24.29 20.44
C ALA A 125 -15.79 -23.34 20.25
N ASP A 126 -16.66 -23.66 19.28
CA ASP A 126 -17.96 -23.01 19.04
C ASP A 126 -18.89 -24.03 18.37
N GLU A 127 -19.93 -24.48 19.08
CA GLU A 127 -20.78 -25.60 18.62
C GLU A 127 -21.41 -25.35 17.23
N GLU A 128 -21.78 -24.12 16.90
CA GLU A 128 -22.39 -23.79 15.61
C GLU A 128 -21.36 -23.65 14.49
N LEU A 129 -20.25 -22.94 14.75
CA LEU A 129 -19.19 -22.69 13.77
C LEU A 129 -18.34 -23.95 13.49
N ASN A 130 -18.08 -24.77 14.52
CA ASN A 130 -17.35 -26.03 14.35
C ASN A 130 -18.15 -27.06 13.49
N GLY A 131 -19.46 -26.85 13.36
CA GLY A 131 -20.34 -27.67 12.52
C GLY A 131 -20.38 -27.24 11.04
N LEU A 132 -19.62 -26.23 10.62
CA LEU A 132 -19.51 -25.82 9.22
C LEU A 132 -18.61 -26.80 8.45
N SER A 133 -19.05 -27.21 7.25
CA SER A 133 -18.22 -27.97 6.32
C SER A 133 -17.22 -27.05 5.62
N VAL A 134 -15.95 -27.47 5.54
CA VAL A 134 -14.87 -26.60 5.01
C VAL A 134 -14.00 -27.38 4.03
N ALA A 135 -13.75 -26.78 2.88
CA ALA A 135 -12.77 -27.22 1.92
C ALA A 135 -11.67 -26.16 1.74
N ILE A 136 -10.44 -26.64 1.53
CA ILE A 136 -9.31 -25.79 1.16
C ILE A 136 -8.83 -26.18 -0.23
N LEU A 137 -8.64 -25.18 -1.08
CA LEU A 137 -8.25 -25.41 -2.47
C LEU A 137 -6.96 -24.63 -2.78
N PRO A 138 -5.97 -25.28 -3.40
CA PRO A 138 -4.82 -24.58 -3.90
C PRO A 138 -5.22 -23.72 -5.11
N LEU A 139 -4.69 -22.49 -5.22
CA LEU A 139 -4.81 -21.69 -6.42
C LEU A 139 -3.79 -22.21 -7.45
N PRO A 140 -4.22 -22.87 -8.55
CA PRO A 140 -3.30 -23.56 -9.44
C PRO A 140 -2.36 -22.60 -10.17
N GLY A 141 -1.04 -22.79 -10.02
CA GLY A 141 -0.02 -21.90 -10.58
C GLY A 141 -0.17 -20.47 -10.10
N GLY A 142 -0.76 -20.30 -8.91
CA GLY A 142 -1.11 -18.99 -8.37
C GLY A 142 0.08 -18.20 -7.87
N GLU A 143 -0.04 -16.90 -7.96
CA GLU A 143 0.90 -15.90 -7.43
C GLU A 143 0.13 -14.92 -6.55
N PHE A 144 0.79 -14.47 -5.51
CA PHE A 144 0.20 -13.58 -4.50
C PHE A 144 1.17 -12.47 -4.16
N TYR A 145 0.73 -11.24 -4.39
CA TYR A 145 1.50 -10.03 -4.12
C TYR A 145 0.75 -9.22 -3.07
N HIS A 146 1.34 -9.12 -1.89
CA HIS A 146 0.73 -8.46 -0.75
C HIS A 146 1.23 -7.02 -0.62
N TYR A 147 0.34 -6.10 -0.26
CA TYR A 147 0.61 -4.67 -0.07
C TYR A 147 0.31 -4.23 1.38
N GLY A 148 0.59 -5.09 2.34
CA GLY A 148 0.25 -4.88 3.76
C GLY A 148 1.19 -3.96 4.52
N THR A 149 2.39 -3.70 3.99
CA THR A 149 3.41 -2.85 4.63
C THR A 149 4.06 -1.90 3.63
N SER A 150 4.78 -0.90 4.12
CA SER A 150 5.55 0.03 3.28
C SER A 150 6.57 -0.68 2.39
N ARG A 151 7.23 -1.72 2.90
CA ARG A 151 8.17 -2.56 2.13
C ARG A 151 7.46 -3.32 1.02
N GLU A 152 6.32 -3.91 1.34
CA GLU A 152 5.54 -4.71 0.38
C GLU A 152 4.93 -3.85 -0.71
N LEU A 153 4.59 -2.58 -0.44
CA LEU A 153 4.17 -1.65 -1.48
C LEU A 153 5.21 -1.60 -2.60
N ILE A 154 6.48 -1.44 -2.27
CA ILE A 154 7.56 -1.33 -3.25
C ILE A 154 7.94 -2.70 -3.81
N SER A 155 8.19 -3.70 -2.95
CA SER A 155 8.66 -5.00 -3.40
C SER A 155 7.63 -5.77 -4.22
N SER A 156 6.35 -5.71 -3.85
CA SER A 156 5.27 -6.34 -4.62
C SER A 156 5.04 -5.63 -5.95
N THR A 157 5.10 -4.29 -5.99
CA THR A 157 5.03 -3.54 -7.24
C THR A 157 6.18 -3.90 -8.17
N LEU A 158 7.41 -3.95 -7.64
CA LEU A 158 8.59 -4.36 -8.42
C LEU A 158 8.46 -5.79 -8.94
N ALA A 159 7.96 -6.72 -8.12
CA ALA A 159 7.73 -8.10 -8.52
C ALA A 159 6.66 -8.20 -9.63
N VAL A 160 5.53 -7.48 -9.48
CA VAL A 160 4.47 -7.41 -10.49
C VAL A 160 4.99 -6.85 -11.82
N GLN A 161 5.87 -5.83 -11.78
CA GLN A 161 6.51 -5.30 -12.99
C GLN A 161 7.32 -6.34 -13.76
N ASN A 162 7.86 -7.34 -13.07
CA ASN A 162 8.66 -8.39 -13.69
C ASN A 162 7.82 -9.53 -14.27
N LEU A 163 6.48 -9.51 -14.09
CA LEU A 163 5.54 -10.47 -14.70
C LEU A 163 5.27 -10.18 -16.16
N VAL A 164 6.31 -10.01 -16.97
CA VAL A 164 6.19 -9.71 -18.39
C VAL A 164 6.44 -10.97 -19.22
N ASN A 165 5.43 -11.33 -20.00
CA ASN A 165 5.50 -12.47 -20.94
C ASN A 165 5.91 -12.07 -22.37
N ASP A 166 5.88 -10.80 -22.72
CA ASP A 166 6.32 -10.31 -24.02
C ASP A 166 7.86 -10.29 -24.08
N GLN A 167 8.43 -11.03 -25.03
CA GLN A 167 9.89 -11.13 -25.17
C GLN A 167 10.56 -9.78 -25.46
N ARG A 168 9.89 -8.88 -26.13
CA ARG A 168 10.40 -7.53 -26.42
C ARG A 168 10.57 -6.75 -25.13
N GLU A 169 9.59 -6.83 -24.24
CA GLU A 169 9.63 -6.20 -22.93
C GLU A 169 10.67 -6.86 -22.02
N ILE A 170 10.75 -8.19 -22.02
CA ILE A 170 11.77 -8.94 -21.26
C ILE A 170 13.18 -8.55 -21.68
N MET A 171 13.43 -8.44 -22.98
CA MET A 171 14.74 -8.04 -23.49
C MET A 171 15.08 -6.59 -23.12
N HIS A 172 14.14 -5.69 -23.24
CA HIS A 172 14.33 -4.30 -22.80
C HIS A 172 14.67 -4.20 -21.32
N ARG A 173 13.97 -4.94 -20.47
CA ARG A 173 14.22 -4.96 -19.01
C ARG A 173 15.52 -5.62 -18.61
N LYS A 174 16.00 -6.61 -19.33
CA LYS A 174 17.32 -7.19 -19.09
C LYS A 174 18.44 -6.18 -19.35
N VAL A 175 18.22 -5.25 -20.26
CA VAL A 175 19.18 -4.20 -20.59
C VAL A 175 19.09 -3.04 -19.58
N LYS A 176 17.87 -2.71 -19.14
CA LYS A 176 17.60 -1.65 -18.15
C LYS A 176 16.65 -2.19 -17.08
N PRO A 177 17.18 -2.84 -16.03
CA PRO A 177 16.32 -3.28 -14.92
C PRO A 177 15.63 -2.06 -14.32
N HIS A 178 14.32 -2.19 -14.03
CA HIS A 178 13.59 -1.11 -13.40
C HIS A 178 14.14 -0.87 -11.99
N PRO A 179 14.53 0.36 -11.64
CA PRO A 179 14.97 0.65 -10.28
C PRO A 179 13.78 0.51 -9.31
N ALA A 180 14.05 0.22 -8.04
CA ALA A 180 13.04 0.21 -6.98
C ALA A 180 12.65 1.65 -6.58
N MET A 181 12.27 2.46 -7.57
CA MET A 181 11.88 3.86 -7.44
C MET A 181 10.60 4.08 -8.25
N PHE A 182 9.57 4.58 -7.58
CA PHE A 182 8.24 4.79 -8.14
C PHE A 182 7.82 6.23 -7.91
N VAL A 183 7.58 6.96 -8.98
CA VAL A 183 7.08 8.34 -8.94
C VAL A 183 5.82 8.43 -9.79
N GLN A 184 4.71 8.88 -9.19
CA GLN A 184 3.47 9.06 -9.92
C GLN A 184 2.68 10.28 -9.45
N ASN A 185 2.03 10.96 -10.41
CA ASN A 185 1.21 12.14 -10.12
C ASN A 185 1.92 13.11 -9.18
N ALA A 186 3.18 13.43 -9.45
CA ALA A 186 4.04 14.20 -8.58
C ALA A 186 4.85 15.24 -9.37
N ASP A 187 5.24 16.32 -8.68
CA ASP A 187 6.21 17.30 -9.16
C ASP A 187 7.53 17.09 -8.41
N VAL A 188 8.49 16.44 -9.06
CA VAL A 188 9.76 16.09 -8.45
C VAL A 188 10.89 16.84 -9.14
N ALA A 189 11.38 17.89 -8.48
CA ALA A 189 12.53 18.68 -8.92
C ALA A 189 13.86 18.19 -8.30
N TYR A 190 13.81 17.31 -7.31
CA TYR A 190 14.98 16.64 -6.73
C TYR A 190 15.48 15.57 -7.70
N ARG A 191 16.81 15.56 -7.92
CA ARG A 191 17.44 14.55 -8.79
C ARG A 191 17.60 13.24 -8.02
N LEU A 192 16.77 12.25 -8.35
CA LEU A 192 16.95 10.89 -7.87
C LEU A 192 18.14 10.22 -8.61
N THR A 193 18.92 9.46 -7.88
CA THR A 193 20.11 8.76 -8.40
C THR A 193 20.03 7.27 -8.06
N ALA A 194 20.99 6.47 -8.53
CA ALA A 194 21.10 5.05 -8.21
C ALA A 194 21.22 4.76 -6.70
N ASP A 195 21.67 5.75 -5.92
CA ASP A 195 21.77 5.64 -4.46
C ASP A 195 20.39 5.76 -3.76
N ASN A 196 19.38 6.24 -4.49
CA ASN A 196 18.01 6.27 -4.02
C ASN A 196 17.32 4.94 -4.39
N SER A 197 17.17 4.04 -3.43
CA SER A 197 16.48 2.77 -3.61
C SER A 197 15.30 2.64 -2.66
N GLU A 198 14.30 1.85 -3.05
CA GLU A 198 13.07 1.67 -2.29
C GLU A 198 12.35 3.02 -2.03
N ILE A 199 12.14 3.78 -3.11
CA ILE A 199 11.47 5.09 -3.11
C ILE A 199 10.07 4.96 -3.70
N TRP A 200 9.10 5.60 -3.06
CA TRP A 200 7.75 5.81 -3.57
C TRP A 200 7.34 7.26 -3.35
N ILE A 201 7.08 7.99 -4.44
CA ILE A 201 6.60 9.37 -4.39
C ILE A 201 5.29 9.43 -5.15
N GLU A 202 4.22 9.81 -4.46
CA GLU A 202 2.89 9.88 -5.04
C GLU A 202 2.16 11.13 -4.59
N ASN A 203 1.45 11.79 -5.55
CA ASN A 203 0.62 12.95 -5.26
C ASN A 203 1.35 14.01 -4.43
N SER A 204 2.58 14.34 -4.80
CA SER A 204 3.50 15.12 -3.96
C SER A 204 4.36 16.07 -4.77
N CYS A 205 4.68 17.22 -4.16
CA CYS A 205 5.73 18.12 -4.62
C CYS A 205 7.01 17.90 -3.81
N VAL A 206 8.09 17.54 -4.51
CA VAL A 206 9.42 17.35 -3.93
C VAL A 206 10.39 18.34 -4.59
N GLY A 207 10.76 19.40 -3.85
CA GLY A 207 11.59 20.48 -4.35
C GLY A 207 13.05 20.08 -4.52
N LYS A 208 13.80 20.88 -5.29
CA LYS A 208 15.25 20.67 -5.53
C LYS A 208 16.12 20.85 -4.27
N GLU A 209 15.61 21.56 -3.26
CA GLU A 209 16.30 21.78 -1.98
C GLU A 209 16.05 20.66 -0.96
N TRP A 210 15.33 19.60 -1.38
CA TRP A 210 15.19 18.40 -0.55
C TRP A 210 16.43 17.53 -0.66
N ASN A 211 16.65 16.70 0.36
CA ASN A 211 17.65 15.63 0.35
C ASN A 211 16.95 14.35 0.81
N ILE A 212 16.72 13.44 -0.12
CA ILE A 212 16.00 12.19 0.13
C ILE A 212 17.00 11.04 0.14
N ARG A 213 16.89 10.17 1.14
CA ARG A 213 17.65 8.93 1.24
C ARG A 213 16.81 7.74 0.78
N GLN A 214 17.35 6.55 0.90
CA GLN A 214 16.67 5.28 0.58
C GLN A 214 15.55 4.93 1.56
N GLN A 215 14.66 3.99 1.17
CA GLN A 215 13.56 3.47 2.00
C GLN A 215 12.59 4.60 2.44
N THR A 216 12.07 5.32 1.47
CA THR A 216 11.23 6.49 1.70
C THR A 216 9.94 6.42 0.89
N ILE A 217 8.83 6.69 1.53
CA ILE A 217 7.52 6.88 0.90
C ILE A 217 7.07 8.30 1.18
N ILE A 218 6.74 9.06 0.14
CA ILE A 218 6.26 10.45 0.23
C ILE A 218 4.91 10.54 -0.45
N THR A 219 3.87 10.90 0.31
CA THR A 219 2.51 11.00 -0.22
C THR A 219 1.81 12.28 0.23
N GLY A 220 1.00 12.84 -0.66
CA GLY A 220 0.10 13.94 -0.35
C GLY A 220 0.75 15.31 -0.09
N VAL A 221 2.06 15.45 -0.31
CA VAL A 221 2.77 16.71 -0.05
C VAL A 221 2.34 17.78 -1.05
N PRO A 222 1.74 18.91 -0.59
CA PRO A 222 1.32 19.99 -1.47
C PRO A 222 2.51 20.72 -2.09
N THR A 223 2.24 21.58 -3.08
CA THR A 223 3.26 22.47 -3.65
C THR A 223 3.92 23.29 -2.55
N ASN A 224 5.27 23.28 -2.53
CA ASN A 224 6.06 23.90 -1.47
C ASN A 224 7.45 24.32 -1.98
N ASP A 225 8.14 25.09 -1.15
CA ASP A 225 9.52 25.53 -1.34
C ASP A 225 10.45 25.06 -0.20
N TRP A 226 10.10 23.98 0.45
CA TRP A 226 10.80 23.51 1.66
C TRP A 226 12.24 23.07 1.35
N LYS A 227 13.08 23.24 2.37
CA LYS A 227 14.39 22.60 2.47
C LYS A 227 14.28 21.46 3.49
N LEU A 228 14.08 20.25 3.00
CA LEU A 228 13.81 19.11 3.87
C LEU A 228 14.86 18.01 3.67
N ASN A 229 15.46 17.58 4.78
CA ASN A 229 16.33 16.41 4.80
C ASN A 229 15.51 15.20 5.31
N VAL A 230 15.30 14.22 4.44
CA VAL A 230 14.56 12.98 4.76
C VAL A 230 15.57 11.87 4.96
N PRO A 231 15.81 11.43 6.20
CA PRO A 231 16.74 10.34 6.51
C PRO A 231 16.28 9.02 5.88
N SER A 232 17.19 8.07 5.75
CA SER A 232 16.86 6.71 5.32
C SER A 232 15.85 6.07 6.27
N GLY A 233 14.84 5.40 5.71
CA GLY A 233 13.80 4.72 6.49
C GLY A 233 12.71 5.63 7.06
N VAL A 234 12.68 6.92 6.68
CA VAL A 234 11.62 7.85 7.08
C VAL A 234 10.66 8.11 5.93
N CYS A 235 9.38 7.97 6.21
CA CYS A 235 8.27 8.21 5.29
C CYS A 235 7.47 9.44 5.69
N ILE A 236 6.78 10.05 4.74
CA ILE A 236 6.00 11.27 4.92
C ILE A 236 4.62 11.10 4.28
N ASP A 237 3.58 11.27 5.08
CA ASP A 237 2.24 11.53 4.58
C ASP A 237 1.85 12.95 4.97
N VAL A 238 1.29 13.70 4.03
CA VAL A 238 0.58 14.94 4.29
C VAL A 238 -0.87 14.74 3.89
N VAL A 239 -1.78 14.95 4.83
CA VAL A 239 -3.19 14.69 4.61
C VAL A 239 -3.98 15.99 4.77
N PRO A 240 -4.70 16.44 3.73
CA PRO A 240 -5.55 17.62 3.84
C PRO A 240 -6.77 17.33 4.70
N LEU A 241 -7.11 18.29 5.54
CA LEU A 241 -8.28 18.30 6.41
C LEU A 241 -9.15 19.50 6.08
N GLY A 242 -10.46 19.39 6.26
CA GLY A 242 -11.39 20.52 6.01
C GLY A 242 -11.10 21.24 4.69
N GLU A 243 -11.24 22.59 4.68
CA GLU A 243 -11.06 23.38 3.49
C GLU A 243 -9.61 23.83 3.24
N ALA A 244 -8.79 24.01 4.31
CA ALA A 244 -7.46 24.61 4.18
C ALA A 244 -6.36 23.92 5.02
N GLU A 245 -6.70 23.19 6.07
CA GLU A 245 -5.73 22.58 6.98
C GLU A 245 -5.07 21.34 6.39
N TYR A 246 -3.90 21.01 6.95
CA TYR A 246 -3.13 19.80 6.66
C TYR A 246 -2.63 19.18 7.95
N VAL A 247 -2.54 17.86 7.97
CA VAL A 247 -1.84 17.15 9.04
C VAL A 247 -0.50 16.61 8.52
N ALA A 248 0.56 16.85 9.30
CA ALA A 248 1.89 16.32 9.06
C ALA A 248 2.02 14.94 9.73
N ARG A 249 2.23 13.88 8.94
CA ARG A 249 2.36 12.51 9.45
C ARG A 249 3.65 11.84 8.95
N PRO A 250 4.81 12.13 9.53
CA PRO A 250 6.00 11.32 9.30
C PRO A 250 5.89 9.98 10.06
N TYR A 251 6.49 8.92 9.51
CA TYR A 251 6.53 7.58 10.12
C TYR A 251 7.74 6.79 9.59
N GLY A 252 8.07 5.65 10.19
CA GLY A 252 9.16 4.81 9.75
C GLY A 252 8.75 3.77 8.70
N PHE A 253 9.60 3.54 7.71
CA PHE A 253 9.41 2.57 6.65
C PHE A 253 9.18 1.14 7.17
N ASN A 254 9.85 0.81 8.28
CA ASN A 254 9.78 -0.49 8.93
C ASN A 254 8.97 -0.49 10.24
N ASP A 255 8.38 0.63 10.63
CA ASP A 255 7.65 0.73 11.88
C ASP A 255 6.39 -0.15 11.86
N THR A 256 6.14 -0.86 12.95
CA THR A 256 4.87 -1.55 13.18
C THR A 256 3.78 -0.59 13.60
N PHE A 257 4.15 0.60 14.04
CA PHE A 257 3.30 1.70 14.49
C PHE A 257 2.27 1.31 15.56
N LYS A 258 2.72 0.53 16.54
CA LYS A 258 1.93 0.07 17.68
C LYS A 258 2.84 -0.21 18.87
N GLY A 259 2.27 -0.22 20.05
CA GLY A 259 2.93 -0.49 21.32
C GLY A 259 2.86 0.69 22.28
N ALA A 260 3.12 0.45 23.54
CA ALA A 260 3.06 1.49 24.57
C ALA A 260 4.20 2.51 24.37
N LEU A 261 3.88 3.80 24.55
CA LEU A 261 4.86 4.89 24.43
C LEU A 261 6.02 4.78 25.40
N THR A 262 5.81 4.07 26.53
CA THR A 262 6.81 3.85 27.58
C THR A 262 7.71 2.65 27.35
N GLU A 263 7.37 1.78 26.37
CA GLU A 263 8.15 0.59 26.06
C GLU A 263 9.31 0.90 25.12
N GLU A 264 10.50 0.37 25.41
CA GLU A 264 11.70 0.55 24.60
C GLU A 264 11.57 -0.04 23.17
N ARG A 265 10.80 -1.13 23.06
CA ARG A 265 10.55 -1.81 21.79
C ARG A 265 9.56 -1.11 20.85
N THR A 266 8.88 -0.06 21.34
CA THR A 266 7.96 0.73 20.49
C THR A 266 8.78 1.65 19.64
N ILE A 267 8.74 1.41 18.32
CA ILE A 267 9.57 2.10 17.32
C ILE A 267 8.77 3.14 16.57
N TYR A 268 9.35 4.31 16.39
CA TYR A 268 8.84 5.41 15.59
C TYR A 268 9.97 6.07 14.81
N GLN A 269 9.80 6.16 13.49
CA GLN A 269 10.84 6.62 12.55
C GLN A 269 12.19 5.86 12.70
N GLY A 270 12.11 4.55 12.96
CA GLY A 270 13.26 3.67 13.05
C GLY A 270 14.03 3.71 14.38
N ILE A 271 13.64 4.55 15.33
CA ILE A 271 14.21 4.63 16.69
C ILE A 271 13.12 4.40 17.75
N SER A 272 13.51 4.17 19.01
CA SER A 272 12.50 4.05 20.05
C SER A 272 11.73 5.36 20.24
N VAL A 273 10.42 5.26 20.52
CA VAL A 273 9.59 6.46 20.80
C VAL A 273 10.20 7.31 21.92
N ARG A 274 10.76 6.67 22.94
CA ARG A 274 11.42 7.36 24.06
C ARG A 274 12.61 8.18 23.60
N GLU A 275 13.44 7.63 22.73
CA GLU A 275 14.57 8.34 22.13
C GLU A 275 14.10 9.50 21.26
N TRP A 276 13.08 9.28 20.42
CA TRP A 276 12.50 10.32 19.58
C TRP A 276 11.98 11.50 20.40
N LEU A 277 11.26 11.21 21.49
CA LEU A 277 10.76 12.23 22.44
C LEU A 277 11.90 12.94 23.18
N SER A 278 12.88 12.18 23.66
CA SER A 278 14.04 12.72 24.39
C SER A 278 14.84 13.68 23.53
N CYS A 279 15.16 13.33 22.27
CA CYS A 279 15.86 14.19 21.33
C CYS A 279 15.13 15.52 21.08
N ARG A 280 13.80 15.51 21.17
CA ARG A 280 12.95 16.70 20.97
C ARG A 280 12.58 17.42 22.26
N LYS A 281 13.06 16.90 23.40
CA LYS A 281 12.74 17.44 24.72
C LYS A 281 11.24 17.57 24.95
N VAL A 282 10.50 16.49 24.63
CA VAL A 282 9.06 16.34 24.84
C VAL A 282 8.83 15.25 25.87
N ALA A 283 8.02 15.53 26.88
CA ALA A 283 7.63 14.54 27.87
C ALA A 283 6.47 13.68 27.34
N VAL A 284 6.38 12.42 27.76
CA VAL A 284 5.28 11.52 27.35
C VAL A 284 3.92 12.09 27.75
N GLU A 285 3.87 12.78 28.88
CA GLU A 285 2.68 13.43 29.42
C GLU A 285 2.17 14.61 28.59
N GLU A 286 3.02 15.15 27.69
CA GLU A 286 2.62 16.18 26.73
C GLU A 286 1.86 15.59 25.52
N ILE A 287 1.79 14.25 25.41
CA ILE A 287 1.07 13.56 24.35
C ILE A 287 -0.31 13.17 24.85
N ASP A 288 -1.34 13.82 24.30
CA ASP A 288 -2.71 13.51 24.67
C ASP A 288 -3.14 12.11 24.23
N GLY A 289 -3.87 11.45 25.09
CA GLY A 289 -4.93 10.51 24.73
C GLY A 289 -4.61 9.06 24.71
N ALA A 290 -3.36 8.53 24.84
CA ALA A 290 -3.23 7.10 24.97
C ALA A 290 -1.84 6.58 25.33
N HIS A 291 -1.84 5.41 25.92
CA HIS A 291 -0.63 4.64 26.20
C HIS A 291 -0.04 3.96 24.94
N ASP A 292 -0.82 3.79 23.86
CA ASP A 292 -0.40 3.14 22.61
C ASP A 292 -0.10 4.15 21.51
N LEU A 293 0.95 3.88 20.73
CA LEU A 293 1.43 4.76 19.65
C LEU A 293 0.36 5.05 18.58
N GLN A 294 -0.53 4.10 18.28
CA GLN A 294 -1.59 4.31 17.30
C GLN A 294 -2.62 5.35 17.72
N ALA A 295 -2.95 5.36 19.01
CA ALA A 295 -3.93 6.28 19.59
C ALA A 295 -3.28 7.57 20.09
N ALA A 296 -1.96 7.66 20.13
CA ALA A 296 -1.23 8.85 20.55
C ALA A 296 -1.43 10.01 19.57
N ARG A 297 -1.83 11.17 20.06
CA ARG A 297 -2.00 12.39 19.27
C ARG A 297 -0.67 13.06 19.02
N LEU A 298 0.09 12.51 18.08
CA LEU A 298 1.43 12.96 17.70
C LEU A 298 1.45 13.94 16.53
N PHE A 299 0.45 13.88 15.64
CA PHE A 299 0.47 14.50 14.33
C PHE A 299 -0.21 15.88 14.35
N PRO A 300 0.58 16.97 14.17
CA PRO A 300 0.06 18.33 14.25
C PRO A 300 -0.74 18.70 13.01
N VAL A 301 -1.81 19.45 13.24
CA VAL A 301 -2.63 20.09 12.19
C VAL A 301 -2.10 21.49 11.98
N CYS A 302 -1.74 21.80 10.74
CA CYS A 302 -1.18 23.08 10.31
C CYS A 302 -2.16 23.81 9.38
N SER A 303 -2.24 25.12 9.53
CA SER A 303 -3.13 25.98 8.72
C SER A 303 -2.43 26.55 7.49
N THR A 304 -1.09 26.52 7.45
CA THR A 304 -0.30 27.03 6.32
C THR A 304 0.75 26.01 5.87
N ILE A 305 1.18 26.14 4.62
CA ILE A 305 2.25 25.32 4.03
C ILE A 305 3.59 25.60 4.71
N GLU A 306 3.82 26.82 5.18
CA GLU A 306 5.02 27.22 5.91
C GLU A 306 5.08 26.51 7.28
N GLU A 307 4.01 26.57 8.08
CA GLU A 307 3.92 25.84 9.36
C GLU A 307 4.15 24.35 9.16
N LEU A 308 3.54 23.78 8.12
CA LEU A 308 3.67 22.36 7.77
C LEU A 308 5.14 22.00 7.49
N GLY A 309 5.87 22.84 6.74
CA GLY A 309 7.29 22.64 6.45
C GLY A 309 8.18 22.73 7.69
N LEU A 310 7.96 23.72 8.54
CA LEU A 310 8.72 23.90 9.78
C LEU A 310 8.51 22.74 10.77
N VAL A 311 7.26 22.32 10.96
CA VAL A 311 6.98 21.20 11.86
C VAL A 311 7.48 19.88 11.29
N MET A 312 7.43 19.68 9.97
CA MET A 312 7.95 18.49 9.32
C MET A 312 9.46 18.38 9.52
N ARG A 313 10.21 19.45 9.31
CA ARG A 313 11.66 19.50 9.58
C ARG A 313 11.97 19.13 11.02
N TRP A 314 11.25 19.72 11.98
CA TRP A 314 11.42 19.40 13.40
C TRP A 314 11.11 17.93 13.71
N MET A 315 10.02 17.39 13.15
CA MET A 315 9.63 16.00 13.40
C MET A 315 10.58 14.98 12.79
N ILE A 316 11.29 15.30 11.73
CA ILE A 316 12.12 14.37 10.96
C ILE A 316 13.61 14.51 11.26
N SER A 317 14.18 15.69 11.02
CA SER A 317 15.63 15.84 10.93
C SER A 317 16.23 16.93 11.81
N GLU A 318 15.45 17.88 12.30
CA GLU A 318 15.92 19.04 13.04
C GLU A 318 15.26 19.16 14.42
N PRO A 319 15.55 18.25 15.37
CA PRO A 319 14.87 18.21 16.69
C PRO A 319 15.06 19.50 17.52
N GLU A 320 16.08 20.29 17.21
CA GLU A 320 16.36 21.57 17.91
C GLU A 320 15.66 22.79 17.27
N LEU A 321 14.92 22.62 16.16
CA LEU A 321 14.20 23.72 15.49
C LEU A 321 13.07 24.23 16.33
N GLN A 322 13.26 25.38 17.02
CA GLN A 322 12.31 25.89 18.00
C GLN A 322 10.96 26.25 17.39
N GLU A 323 10.96 26.88 16.21
CA GLU A 323 9.71 27.24 15.50
C GLU A 323 8.84 26.01 15.21
N GLY A 324 9.45 24.92 14.73
CA GLY A 324 8.72 23.66 14.48
C GLY A 324 8.17 23.05 15.76
N LYS A 325 8.96 23.10 16.86
CA LYS A 325 8.51 22.64 18.18
C LYS A 325 7.33 23.44 18.70
N GLU A 326 7.37 24.78 18.60
CA GLU A 326 6.31 25.66 19.06
C GLU A 326 5.01 25.42 18.24
N ILE A 327 5.12 25.22 16.94
CA ILE A 327 3.98 24.84 16.08
C ILE A 327 3.40 23.52 16.58
N TRP A 328 4.22 22.49 16.79
CA TRP A 328 3.76 21.19 17.27
C TRP A 328 3.04 21.27 18.62
N LYS A 329 3.55 22.08 19.55
CA LYS A 329 2.96 22.26 20.89
C LYS A 329 1.62 22.98 20.87
N ARG A 330 1.48 24.05 20.06
CA ARG A 330 0.27 24.86 20.01
C ARG A 330 -0.83 24.28 19.12
N SER A 331 -0.48 23.44 18.16
CA SER A 331 -1.40 22.88 17.19
C SER A 331 -2.31 21.83 17.82
N ARG A 332 -3.54 21.74 17.31
CA ARG A 332 -4.34 20.54 17.49
C ARG A 332 -3.56 19.36 16.91
N ARG A 333 -3.49 18.26 17.65
CA ARG A 333 -2.83 17.05 17.18
C ARG A 333 -3.85 15.93 17.01
N LEU A 334 -3.61 15.07 16.04
CA LEU A 334 -4.40 13.89 15.75
C LEU A 334 -3.60 12.62 15.97
N SER A 335 -4.29 11.54 16.27
CA SER A 335 -3.75 10.19 16.20
C SER A 335 -3.82 9.65 14.76
N ALA A 336 -3.19 8.52 14.49
CA ALA A 336 -3.27 7.86 13.19
C ALA A 336 -4.71 7.46 12.82
N ASP A 337 -5.50 7.04 13.80
CA ASP A 337 -6.90 6.66 13.58
C ASP A 337 -7.77 7.89 13.29
N GLU A 338 -7.57 8.99 14.03
CA GLU A 338 -8.31 10.25 13.82
C GLU A 338 -8.03 10.86 12.43
N ILE A 339 -6.79 10.78 11.92
CA ILE A 339 -6.46 11.27 10.58
C ILE A 339 -7.34 10.63 9.50
N SER A 340 -7.57 9.31 9.59
CA SER A 340 -8.41 8.59 8.63
C SER A 340 -9.87 9.06 8.64
N ALA A 341 -10.38 9.46 9.80
CA ALA A 341 -11.75 9.92 9.96
C ALA A 341 -11.96 11.36 9.42
N TYR A 342 -10.93 12.22 9.49
CA TYR A 342 -11.03 13.63 9.13
C TYR A 342 -10.44 13.98 7.75
N ALA A 343 -9.84 13.03 7.05
CA ALA A 343 -9.18 13.27 5.77
C ALA A 343 -10.15 13.80 4.70
N ASN A 344 -9.75 14.87 4.00
CA ASN A 344 -10.48 15.38 2.87
C ASN A 344 -10.02 14.74 1.55
N LEU A 345 -10.67 13.64 1.16
CA LEU A 345 -10.32 12.89 -0.05
C LEU A 345 -10.54 13.68 -1.34
N ARG A 346 -11.45 14.66 -1.36
CA ARG A 346 -11.67 15.51 -2.55
C ARG A 346 -10.47 16.41 -2.80
N ARG A 347 -9.89 16.98 -1.75
CA ARG A 347 -8.67 17.79 -1.87
C ARG A 347 -7.47 16.94 -2.33
N LEU A 348 -7.34 15.73 -1.82
CA LEU A 348 -6.30 14.80 -2.30
C LEU A 348 -6.46 14.45 -3.78
N ALA A 349 -7.68 14.16 -4.21
CA ALA A 349 -7.98 13.88 -5.62
C ALA A 349 -7.68 15.10 -6.52
N ALA A 350 -8.11 16.30 -6.10
CA ALA A 350 -7.84 17.53 -6.84
C ALA A 350 -6.32 17.83 -6.95
N GLN A 351 -5.56 17.59 -5.88
CA GLN A 351 -4.10 17.73 -5.89
C GLN A 351 -3.45 16.73 -6.87
N ARG A 352 -3.88 15.49 -6.85
CA ARG A 352 -3.40 14.45 -7.77
C ARG A 352 -3.66 14.84 -9.23
N ASP A 353 -4.87 15.29 -9.53
CA ASP A 353 -5.22 15.71 -10.89
C ASP A 353 -4.40 16.92 -11.33
N SER A 354 -4.11 17.85 -10.42
CA SER A 354 -3.23 18.98 -10.70
C SER A 354 -1.82 18.54 -11.09
N PHE A 355 -1.20 17.62 -10.34
CA PHE A 355 0.13 17.10 -10.68
C PHE A 355 0.12 16.29 -11.97
N ARG A 356 -0.92 15.50 -12.25
CA ARG A 356 -1.08 14.80 -13.53
C ARG A 356 -1.04 15.78 -14.69
N VAL A 357 -1.82 16.83 -14.62
CA VAL A 357 -1.88 17.86 -15.69
C VAL A 357 -0.53 18.51 -15.91
N MET A 358 0.24 18.79 -14.86
CA MET A 358 1.59 19.34 -14.96
C MET A 358 2.57 18.42 -15.70
N ASN A 359 2.43 17.11 -15.54
CA ASN A 359 3.33 16.12 -16.16
C ASN A 359 3.05 15.88 -17.65
N TRP A 360 1.85 16.22 -18.15
CA TRP A 360 1.49 16.00 -19.55
C TRP A 360 2.42 16.65 -20.59
N PRO A 361 2.94 17.88 -20.41
CA PRO A 361 3.87 18.46 -21.35
C PRO A 361 5.18 17.65 -21.48
N VAL A 362 5.63 17.02 -20.39
CA VAL A 362 6.81 16.13 -20.39
C VAL A 362 6.50 14.85 -21.15
N LEU A 363 5.36 14.24 -20.87
CA LEU A 363 4.90 13.04 -21.60
C LEU A 363 4.73 13.31 -23.07
N ALA A 364 4.12 14.43 -23.47
CA ALA A 364 3.94 14.80 -24.87
C ALA A 364 5.29 14.97 -25.60
N ARG A 365 6.29 15.58 -24.96
CA ARG A 365 7.64 15.72 -25.55
C ARG A 365 8.37 14.38 -25.70
N ASN A 366 8.10 13.43 -24.81
CA ASN A 366 8.73 12.12 -24.83
C ASN A 366 7.80 11.02 -25.41
N TYR A 367 6.70 11.40 -26.07
CA TYR A 367 5.70 10.46 -26.59
C TYR A 367 6.31 9.39 -27.46
N GLU A 368 7.24 9.73 -28.36
CA GLU A 368 7.90 8.76 -29.25
C GLU A 368 8.78 7.74 -28.51
N ARG A 369 9.22 8.08 -27.30
CA ARG A 369 10.02 7.19 -26.42
C ARG A 369 9.16 6.48 -25.40
N SER A 370 7.87 6.75 -25.38
CA SER A 370 6.93 6.22 -24.39
C SER A 370 6.35 4.88 -24.84
N VAL A 371 5.86 4.10 -23.88
CA VAL A 371 5.09 2.89 -24.17
C VAL A 371 3.81 3.19 -24.98
N PHE A 372 3.34 4.41 -24.96
CA PHE A 372 2.14 4.86 -25.67
C PHE A 372 2.38 5.07 -27.17
N TYR A 373 3.62 5.31 -27.60
CA TYR A 373 3.97 5.44 -29.01
C TYR A 373 3.69 4.17 -29.82
N GLN A 374 3.73 3.03 -29.18
CA GLN A 374 3.44 1.74 -29.82
C GLN A 374 1.95 1.40 -29.85
N LEU A 375 1.09 2.22 -29.29
CA LEU A 375 -0.34 2.02 -29.37
C LEU A 375 -0.85 2.58 -30.68
N ASN A 376 -1.63 1.74 -31.36
CA ASN A 376 -2.29 2.13 -32.60
C ASN A 376 -3.27 3.28 -32.29
N LEU A 377 -3.16 4.40 -33.03
CA LEU A 377 -4.09 5.52 -32.90
C LEU A 377 -5.54 5.12 -33.21
N ASP A 378 -5.74 4.11 -34.10
CA ASP A 378 -7.06 3.58 -34.39
C ASP A 378 -7.67 2.85 -33.18
N ASP A 379 -6.87 2.12 -32.40
CA ASP A 379 -7.32 1.49 -31.17
C ASP A 379 -7.67 2.55 -30.10
N ALA A 380 -6.87 3.61 -30.01
CA ALA A 380 -7.15 4.74 -29.12
C ALA A 380 -8.44 5.47 -29.56
N ALA A 381 -8.63 5.71 -30.85
CA ALA A 381 -9.84 6.32 -31.40
C ALA A 381 -11.09 5.47 -31.15
N HIS A 382 -10.95 4.14 -31.27
CA HIS A 382 -12.03 3.21 -30.96
C HIS A 382 -12.43 3.27 -29.46
N GLU A 383 -11.46 3.25 -28.56
CA GLU A 383 -11.69 3.40 -27.12
C GLU A 383 -12.37 4.75 -26.80
N PHE A 384 -11.95 5.83 -27.44
CA PHE A 384 -12.58 7.14 -27.28
C PHE A 384 -14.04 7.15 -27.75
N ALA A 385 -14.31 6.50 -28.89
CA ALA A 385 -15.67 6.42 -29.44
C ALA A 385 -16.62 5.64 -28.50
N ILE A 386 -16.15 4.54 -27.88
CA ILE A 386 -16.92 3.77 -26.89
C ILE A 386 -17.33 4.66 -25.71
N HIS A 387 -16.49 5.61 -25.32
CA HIS A 387 -16.75 6.53 -24.22
C HIS A 387 -17.38 7.86 -24.66
N HIS A 388 -17.89 7.95 -25.91
CA HIS A 388 -18.46 9.16 -26.50
C HIS A 388 -17.52 10.37 -26.49
N LEU A 389 -16.23 10.14 -26.74
CA LEU A 389 -15.19 11.14 -26.80
C LEU A 389 -14.63 11.22 -28.22
N GLU A 390 -14.31 12.43 -28.68
CA GLU A 390 -13.64 12.63 -29.97
C GLU A 390 -12.13 12.78 -29.76
N LEU A 391 -11.36 12.14 -30.63
CA LEU A 391 -9.91 12.33 -30.72
C LEU A 391 -9.64 13.56 -31.61
N PRO A 392 -8.91 14.58 -31.16
CA PRO A 392 -8.60 15.71 -32.02
C PRO A 392 -7.61 15.32 -33.12
N ASP A 393 -7.83 15.87 -34.32
CA ASP A 393 -7.08 15.58 -35.52
C ASP A 393 -5.64 16.12 -35.53
N ALA A 394 -5.23 16.88 -34.51
CA ALA A 394 -3.92 17.53 -34.50
C ALA A 394 -3.24 17.55 -33.13
N LEU A 395 -1.93 17.31 -33.13
CA LEU A 395 -1.00 17.55 -32.03
C LEU A 395 -0.52 19.02 -32.05
N PRO A 396 -0.29 19.67 -30.87
CA PRO A 396 -0.31 19.11 -29.53
C PRO A 396 -1.71 18.98 -28.92
N LEU A 397 -1.99 17.83 -28.34
CA LEU A 397 -3.23 17.57 -27.64
C LEU A 397 -3.33 18.42 -26.36
N SER A 398 -4.53 18.86 -26.01
CA SER A 398 -4.74 19.55 -24.74
C SER A 398 -4.48 18.64 -23.56
N ALA A 399 -4.01 19.19 -22.44
CA ALA A 399 -3.73 18.42 -21.23
C ALA A 399 -4.92 17.55 -20.75
N PRO A 400 -6.18 18.04 -20.71
CA PRO A 400 -7.33 17.19 -20.35
C PRO A 400 -7.53 16.01 -21.29
N LEU A 401 -7.28 16.21 -22.58
CA LEU A 401 -7.43 15.15 -23.56
C LEU A 401 -6.31 14.12 -23.43
N MET A 402 -5.07 14.54 -23.24
CA MET A 402 -3.96 13.66 -22.93
C MET A 402 -4.24 12.82 -21.67
N THR A 403 -4.86 13.41 -20.65
CA THR A 403 -5.29 12.66 -19.47
C THR A 403 -6.25 11.53 -19.84
N ARG A 404 -7.27 11.81 -20.66
CA ARG A 404 -8.26 10.82 -21.09
C ARG A 404 -7.65 9.75 -21.99
N ILE A 405 -6.78 10.13 -22.90
CA ILE A 405 -6.02 9.21 -23.76
C ILE A 405 -5.21 8.27 -22.88
N SER A 406 -4.43 8.82 -21.95
CA SER A 406 -3.62 8.03 -21.04
C SER A 406 -4.46 7.05 -20.21
N ASP A 407 -5.57 7.48 -19.63
CA ASP A 407 -6.42 6.60 -18.84
C ASP A 407 -6.99 5.43 -19.68
N ASN A 408 -7.37 5.69 -20.92
CA ASN A 408 -7.93 4.67 -21.79
C ASN A 408 -6.86 3.75 -22.39
N MET A 409 -5.76 4.31 -22.84
CA MET A 409 -4.60 3.54 -23.32
C MET A 409 -4.02 2.66 -22.22
N PHE A 410 -4.02 3.16 -20.99
CA PHE A 410 -3.63 2.41 -19.83
C PHE A 410 -4.54 1.21 -19.59
N ARG A 411 -5.86 1.39 -19.62
CA ARG A 411 -6.81 0.27 -19.44
C ARG A 411 -6.63 -0.81 -20.52
N ALA A 412 -6.46 -0.40 -21.77
CA ALA A 412 -6.19 -1.32 -22.88
C ALA A 412 -4.88 -2.10 -22.66
N ARG A 413 -3.82 -1.42 -22.19
CA ARG A 413 -2.55 -2.08 -21.91
C ARG A 413 -2.60 -3.00 -20.70
N VAL A 414 -3.34 -2.65 -19.65
CA VAL A 414 -3.55 -3.54 -18.50
C VAL A 414 -4.24 -4.83 -18.91
N GLN A 415 -5.16 -4.77 -19.89
CA GLN A 415 -5.77 -5.97 -20.45
C GLN A 415 -4.78 -6.80 -21.30
N GLN A 416 -3.86 -6.15 -22.05
CA GLN A 416 -2.84 -6.83 -22.83
C GLN A 416 -1.72 -7.45 -21.98
N PHE A 417 -1.32 -6.77 -20.92
CA PHE A 417 -0.23 -7.19 -20.05
C PHE A 417 -0.78 -7.43 -18.64
N SER A 418 -1.42 -8.59 -18.46
CA SER A 418 -1.92 -8.98 -17.12
C SER A 418 -0.79 -8.89 -16.11
N GLY A 419 -1.03 -8.20 -15.01
CA GLY A 419 -0.10 -8.06 -13.91
C GLY A 419 0.64 -6.72 -13.83
N LYS A 420 0.44 -5.79 -14.77
CA LYS A 420 0.97 -4.43 -14.66
C LYS A 420 -0.05 -3.46 -14.07
N THR A 421 0.38 -2.61 -13.18
CA THR A 421 -0.42 -1.54 -12.60
C THR A 421 -0.23 -0.21 -13.33
N TYR A 422 -1.19 0.71 -13.14
CA TYR A 422 -1.12 2.08 -13.71
C TYR A 422 0.17 2.82 -13.32
N THR A 423 0.57 2.68 -12.09
CA THR A 423 1.79 3.25 -11.50
C THR A 423 3.04 2.96 -12.31
N GLU A 424 3.14 1.74 -12.86
CA GLU A 424 4.31 1.31 -13.60
C GLU A 424 4.53 2.08 -14.89
N TYR A 425 3.46 2.42 -15.58
CA TYR A 425 3.58 3.13 -16.85
C TYR A 425 3.89 4.61 -16.66
N GLU A 426 3.27 5.25 -15.69
CA GLU A 426 3.55 6.64 -15.38
C GLU A 426 4.97 6.83 -14.84
N SER A 427 5.43 5.97 -13.95
CA SER A 427 6.79 6.05 -13.40
C SER A 427 7.86 5.75 -14.44
N CYS A 428 7.68 4.75 -15.31
CA CYS A 428 8.61 4.48 -16.42
C CYS A 428 8.76 5.68 -17.37
N LEU A 429 7.71 6.44 -17.59
CA LEU A 429 7.74 7.60 -18.49
C LEU A 429 8.50 8.79 -17.89
N LEU A 430 8.42 9.00 -16.59
CA LEU A 430 9.16 10.06 -15.91
C LEU A 430 10.66 9.76 -15.85
N TYR A 431 11.05 8.49 -15.69
CA TYR A 431 12.45 8.09 -15.61
C TYR A 431 13.17 7.97 -16.95
N THR A 432 12.48 7.58 -18.02
CA THR A 432 13.11 7.45 -19.33
C THR A 432 13.46 8.79 -19.95
N SER A 433 12.89 9.90 -19.49
CA SER A 433 13.24 11.24 -19.97
C SER A 433 14.61 11.73 -19.49
N ASP A 434 15.03 11.37 -18.28
CA ASP A 434 16.29 11.85 -17.69
C ASP A 434 17.47 10.92 -17.96
N ALA A 435 17.22 9.63 -18.24
CA ALA A 435 18.29 8.66 -18.51
C ALA A 435 18.76 8.63 -19.98
N ALA A 436 18.19 9.44 -20.84
CA ALA A 436 18.54 9.48 -22.27
C ALA A 436 19.49 10.63 -22.63
N ASP A 437 19.81 11.52 -21.68
CA ASP A 437 20.73 12.64 -21.86
C ASP A 437 22.15 12.37 -21.29
N GLU A 438 22.44 11.13 -20.88
CA GLU A 438 23.77 10.55 -20.66
C GLU A 438 23.98 9.42 -21.70
#